data_36f9d2e4475bb9689b42b3ee427d43f4
#
_entry.id   36f9d2e4475bb9689b42b3ee427d43f4
#
_cell.length_a   1.000
_cell.length_b   1.000
_cell.length_c   1.000
_cell.angle_alpha   90.00
_cell.angle_beta   90.00
_cell.angle_gamma   90.00
#
_symmetry.space_group_name_H-M   'P 1'
#
loop_
_entity.id
_entity.type
_entity.pdbx_description
1 polymer ?
#
loop_
_entity_poly.entity_id
_entity_poly.type
_entity_poly.pdbx_seq_one_letter_code
_entity_poly.pdbx_strand_id
1 'polypeptide(L)'
;MSRKVAYRSFGVLLVKGAAIKIIDSSLICHPKLVEHLRTIAQREGISHQMEILPQGGTDAGGVQRLHGGIPSITLSIPTRYVHTPNEMVNASDVQACIDLLARYLQEAHTGDYAL
;
A
#
# COMPACT_ATOMS: atom_id res chain seq x y z
N MET A 1 -5.94 12.48 -23.67
CA MET A 1 -5.53 11.08 -23.45
C MET A 1 -4.26 10.97 -22.64
N SER A 2 -3.20 11.72 -22.98
CA SER A 2 -1.96 11.73 -22.21
C SER A 2 -2.15 12.12 -20.75
N ARG A 3 -3.03 13.11 -20.48
CA ARG A 3 -3.33 13.53 -19.13
C ARG A 3 -3.94 12.41 -18.28
N LYS A 4 -4.81 11.58 -18.86
CA LYS A 4 -5.39 10.42 -18.16
C LYS A 4 -4.34 9.36 -17.84
N VAL A 5 -3.42 9.15 -18.75
CA VAL A 5 -2.31 8.21 -18.56
C VAL A 5 -1.41 8.71 -17.42
N ALA A 6 -1.02 9.98 -17.44
CA ALA A 6 -0.20 10.58 -16.39
C ALA A 6 -0.89 10.50 -15.03
N TYR A 7 -2.18 10.78 -14.96
CA TYR A 7 -2.95 10.66 -13.74
C TYR A 7 -2.92 9.22 -13.21
N ARG A 8 -3.11 8.25 -14.09
CA ARG A 8 -3.12 6.83 -13.72
C ARG A 8 -1.77 6.34 -13.19
N SER A 9 -0.68 7.00 -13.54
CA SER A 9 0.65 6.60 -13.05
C SER A 9 0.78 6.79 -11.53
N PHE A 10 -0.06 7.63 -10.91
CA PHE A 10 -0.06 7.87 -9.47
C PHE A 10 -1.23 7.20 -8.75
N GLY A 11 -2.28 6.85 -9.48
CA GLY A 11 -3.46 6.21 -8.94
C GLY A 11 -3.34 4.70 -8.87
N VAL A 12 -4.31 4.09 -8.18
CA VAL A 12 -4.41 2.65 -8.02
C VAL A 12 -5.40 2.10 -9.04
N LEU A 13 -5.03 0.99 -9.68
CA LEU A 13 -5.84 0.35 -10.71
C LEU A 13 -6.38 -0.98 -10.20
N LEU A 14 -7.65 -1.28 -10.51
CA LEU A 14 -8.23 -2.58 -10.25
C LEU A 14 -7.49 -3.68 -11.03
N VAL A 15 -7.42 -4.87 -10.45
CA VAL A 15 -6.82 -6.07 -11.03
C VAL A 15 -5.30 -5.96 -11.20
N LYS A 16 -4.67 -4.95 -10.59
CA LYS A 16 -3.21 -4.78 -10.60
C LYS A 16 -2.56 -5.21 -9.29
N GLY A 17 -3.35 -5.80 -8.39
CA GLY A 17 -2.83 -6.39 -7.17
C GLY A 17 -2.81 -5.44 -5.98
N ALA A 18 -2.15 -5.89 -4.92
CA ALA A 18 -2.02 -5.13 -3.68
C ALA A 18 -1.32 -3.80 -3.93
N ALA A 19 -1.86 -2.71 -3.39
CA ALA A 19 -1.27 -1.39 -3.54
C ALA A 19 -0.40 -1.06 -2.34
N ILE A 20 0.90 -1.02 -2.54
CA ILE A 20 1.89 -0.68 -1.52
C ILE A 20 2.05 0.84 -1.54
N LYS A 21 1.61 1.49 -0.47
CA LYS A 21 1.63 2.95 -0.40
C LYS A 21 3.02 3.49 -0.14
N ILE A 22 3.39 4.54 -0.87
CA ILE A 22 4.62 5.28 -0.65
C ILE A 22 4.34 6.50 0.23
N ILE A 23 3.28 7.25 -0.08
CA ILE A 23 2.90 8.47 0.63
C ILE A 23 1.41 8.75 0.47
N ASP A 24 0.81 9.33 1.52
CA ASP A 24 -0.50 9.98 1.43
C ASP A 24 -0.44 11.35 2.12
N SER A 25 -1.58 12.03 2.29
CA SER A 25 -1.60 13.37 2.87
C SER A 25 -1.21 13.41 4.35
N SER A 26 -1.25 12.30 5.05
CA SER A 26 -0.98 12.21 6.50
C SER A 26 0.25 11.38 6.84
N LEU A 27 0.84 10.66 5.87
CA LEU A 27 1.83 9.63 6.11
C LEU A 27 2.85 9.59 4.98
N ILE A 28 4.13 9.59 5.35
CA ILE A 28 5.20 9.13 4.47
C ILE A 28 5.58 7.75 4.98
N CYS A 29 5.31 6.73 4.17
CA CYS A 29 5.59 5.34 4.57
C CYS A 29 7.09 5.13 4.75
N HIS A 30 7.46 4.35 5.76
CA HIS A 30 8.88 4.08 6.03
C HIS A 30 9.51 3.41 4.82
N PRO A 31 10.57 3.97 4.23
CA PRO A 31 11.12 3.45 2.98
C PRO A 31 11.62 2.02 3.07
N LYS A 32 12.13 1.61 4.21
CA LYS A 32 12.56 0.21 4.40
C LYS A 32 11.40 -0.75 4.49
N LEU A 33 10.24 -0.31 5.03
CA LEU A 33 9.02 -1.10 5.00
C LEU A 33 8.48 -1.25 3.59
N VAL A 34 8.45 -0.16 2.83
CA VAL A 34 8.04 -0.18 1.42
C VAL A 34 8.87 -1.17 0.64
N GLU A 35 10.19 -1.10 0.80
CA GLU A 35 11.10 -2.00 0.08
C GLU A 35 10.96 -3.44 0.53
N HIS A 36 10.73 -3.68 1.82
CA HIS A 36 10.51 -5.03 2.35
C HIS A 36 9.27 -5.67 1.72
N LEU A 37 8.14 -4.95 1.72
CA LEU A 37 6.91 -5.47 1.11
C LEU A 37 7.08 -5.70 -0.39
N ARG A 38 7.73 -4.77 -1.08
CA ARG A 38 7.99 -4.92 -2.51
C ARG A 38 8.86 -6.13 -2.81
N THR A 39 9.89 -6.36 -2.01
CA THR A 39 10.77 -7.52 -2.15
C THR A 39 10.02 -8.83 -1.95
N ILE A 40 9.16 -8.90 -0.94
CA ILE A 40 8.31 -10.07 -0.71
C ILE A 40 7.41 -10.32 -1.91
N ALA A 41 6.74 -9.27 -2.40
CA ALA A 41 5.83 -9.40 -3.53
C ALA A 41 6.55 -9.92 -4.78
N GLN A 42 7.74 -9.41 -5.06
CA GLN A 42 8.54 -9.88 -6.19
C GLN A 42 9.02 -11.31 -6.01
N ARG A 43 9.50 -11.65 -4.82
CA ARG A 43 10.01 -12.98 -4.51
C ARG A 43 8.92 -14.06 -4.58
N GLU A 44 7.73 -13.76 -4.05
CA GLU A 44 6.63 -14.71 -3.98
C GLU A 44 5.70 -14.65 -5.19
N GLY A 45 5.98 -13.79 -6.15
CA GLY A 45 5.13 -13.66 -7.34
C GLY A 45 3.76 -13.08 -7.05
N ILE A 46 3.63 -12.25 -6.02
CA ILE A 46 2.37 -11.62 -5.64
C ILE A 46 2.15 -10.37 -6.49
N SER A 47 0.98 -10.29 -7.11
CA SER A 47 0.61 -9.13 -7.92
C SER A 47 0.53 -7.89 -7.04
N HIS A 48 1.24 -6.82 -7.42
CA HIS A 48 1.34 -5.60 -6.62
C HIS A 48 1.54 -4.37 -7.49
N GLN A 49 1.24 -3.23 -6.91
CA GLN A 49 1.47 -1.92 -7.51
C GLN A 49 1.88 -0.93 -6.42
N MET A 50 2.51 0.16 -6.83
CA MET A 50 2.87 1.23 -5.91
C MET A 50 1.78 2.29 -5.90
N GLU A 51 1.52 2.90 -4.73
CA GLU A 51 0.47 3.90 -4.58
C GLU A 51 1.03 5.22 -4.06
N ILE A 52 0.60 6.31 -4.69
CA ILE A 52 0.77 7.67 -4.19
C ILE A 52 -0.62 8.29 -4.09
N LEU A 53 -1.00 8.72 -2.90
CA LEU A 53 -2.32 9.31 -2.65
C LEU A 53 -2.15 10.76 -2.21
N PRO A 54 -2.15 11.73 -3.16
CA PRO A 54 -1.87 13.12 -2.81
C PRO A 54 -2.96 13.78 -1.94
N GLN A 55 -4.18 13.28 -2.04
CA GLN A 55 -5.31 13.77 -1.25
C GLN A 55 -5.96 12.60 -0.53
N GLY A 56 -6.09 12.73 0.78
CA GLY A 56 -6.63 11.68 1.62
C GLY A 56 -5.56 11.08 2.51
N GLY A 57 -5.95 10.71 3.70
CA GLY A 57 -5.07 10.12 4.70
C GLY A 57 -5.55 8.76 5.13
N THR A 58 -4.76 8.11 5.97
CA THR A 58 -5.07 6.82 6.58
C THR A 58 -4.77 6.86 8.07
N ASP A 59 -5.30 5.90 8.81
CA ASP A 59 -5.05 5.79 10.24
C ASP A 59 -3.58 5.57 10.58
N ALA A 60 -2.81 5.02 9.64
CA ALA A 60 -1.37 4.83 9.81
C ALA A 60 -0.63 6.15 10.06
N GLY A 61 -1.14 7.27 9.53
CA GLY A 61 -0.58 8.58 9.79
C GLY A 61 -0.61 8.96 11.27
N GLY A 62 -1.70 8.61 11.96
CA GLY A 62 -1.81 8.80 13.40
C GLY A 62 -0.88 7.89 14.18
N VAL A 63 -0.81 6.63 13.80
CA VAL A 63 0.06 5.63 14.43
C VAL A 63 1.54 6.02 14.30
N GLN A 64 1.93 6.53 13.13
CA GLN A 64 3.32 6.91 12.88
C GLN A 64 3.84 7.97 13.86
N ARG A 65 2.96 8.82 14.37
CA ARG A 65 3.34 9.92 15.27
C ARG A 65 3.40 9.53 16.74
N LEU A 66 3.05 8.29 17.05
CA LEU A 66 3.05 7.83 18.46
C LEU A 66 4.48 7.50 18.92
N HIS A 67 4.71 7.68 20.22
CA HIS A 67 5.93 7.24 20.90
C HIS A 67 7.25 7.61 20.19
N GLY A 68 7.35 8.85 19.67
CA GLY A 68 8.57 9.30 19.02
C GLY A 68 8.73 8.80 17.58
N GLY A 69 7.73 8.16 17.05
CA GLY A 69 7.71 7.67 15.68
C GLY A 69 7.72 6.14 15.59
N ILE A 70 6.71 5.61 14.94
CA ILE A 70 6.60 4.17 14.68
C ILE A 70 6.71 3.97 13.17
N PRO A 71 7.63 3.12 12.68
CA PRO A 71 7.67 2.77 11.27
C PRO A 71 6.31 2.27 10.81
N SER A 72 5.72 2.94 9.82
CA SER A 72 4.35 2.67 9.41
C SER A 72 4.22 2.62 7.90
N ILE A 73 3.27 1.83 7.44
CA ILE A 73 2.94 1.69 6.03
C ILE A 73 1.46 1.36 5.91
N THR A 74 0.91 1.66 4.76
CA THR A 74 -0.44 1.25 4.40
C THR A 74 -0.40 0.32 3.19
N LEU A 75 -1.12 -0.78 3.30
CA LEU A 75 -1.36 -1.70 2.20
C LEU A 75 -2.82 -1.54 1.79
N SER A 76 -3.05 -1.07 0.59
CA SER A 76 -4.39 -0.70 0.13
C SER A 76 -4.98 -1.78 -0.79
N ILE A 77 -6.28 -2.01 -0.62
CA ILE A 77 -7.05 -2.81 -1.56
C ILE A 77 -7.57 -1.86 -2.64
N PRO A 78 -7.21 -2.07 -3.92
CA PRO A 78 -7.74 -1.23 -4.99
C PRO A 78 -9.26 -1.25 -4.99
N THR A 79 -9.86 -0.08 -4.96
CA THR A 79 -11.30 0.07 -4.81
C THR A 79 -11.82 1.12 -5.78
N ARG A 80 -12.92 0.82 -6.44
CA ARG A 80 -13.64 1.77 -7.27
C ARG A 80 -14.80 2.34 -6.48
N TYR A 81 -15.14 3.61 -6.72
CA TYR A 81 -16.26 4.30 -6.05
C TYR A 81 -16.08 4.39 -4.53
N VAL A 82 -14.87 4.71 -4.10
CA VAL A 82 -14.49 4.81 -2.67
C VAL A 82 -15.38 5.83 -1.96
N HIS A 83 -15.80 5.49 -0.74
CA HIS A 83 -16.67 6.32 0.11
C HIS A 83 -18.07 6.52 -0.48
N THR A 84 -18.55 5.57 -1.26
CA THR A 84 -19.93 5.55 -1.76
C THR A 84 -20.66 4.29 -1.27
N PRO A 85 -22.00 4.24 -1.36
CA PRO A 85 -22.73 3.03 -0.97
C PRO A 85 -22.43 1.81 -1.84
N ASN A 86 -21.86 1.99 -3.02
CA ASN A 86 -21.62 0.92 -4.01
C ASN A 86 -20.16 0.80 -4.37
N GLU A 87 -19.30 0.59 -3.39
CA GLU A 87 -17.89 0.37 -3.62
C GLU A 87 -17.66 -0.98 -4.33
N MET A 88 -16.61 -1.04 -5.16
CA MET A 88 -16.29 -2.22 -5.95
C MET A 88 -14.82 -2.58 -5.78
N VAL A 89 -14.56 -3.85 -5.49
CA VAL A 89 -13.20 -4.41 -5.44
C VAL A 89 -13.12 -5.67 -6.30
N ASN A 90 -11.91 -6.04 -6.68
CA ASN A 90 -11.67 -7.31 -7.37
C ASN A 90 -11.14 -8.33 -6.35
N ALA A 91 -11.71 -9.53 -6.38
CA ALA A 91 -11.34 -10.56 -5.42
C ALA A 91 -9.86 -10.95 -5.50
N SER A 92 -9.25 -10.90 -6.68
CA SER A 92 -7.83 -11.20 -6.84
C SER A 92 -6.94 -10.16 -6.16
N ASP A 93 -7.36 -8.89 -6.13
CA ASP A 93 -6.63 -7.83 -5.42
C ASP A 93 -6.71 -8.03 -3.91
N VAL A 94 -7.88 -8.42 -3.41
CA VAL A 94 -8.05 -8.74 -1.99
C VAL A 94 -7.15 -9.91 -1.61
N GLN A 95 -7.12 -10.95 -2.42
CA GLN A 95 -6.26 -12.12 -2.15
C GLN A 95 -4.79 -11.74 -2.19
N ALA A 96 -4.38 -10.89 -3.11
CA ALA A 96 -2.99 -10.40 -3.17
C ALA A 96 -2.61 -9.65 -1.89
N CYS A 97 -3.49 -8.81 -1.36
CA CYS A 97 -3.26 -8.12 -0.10
C CYS A 97 -3.13 -9.10 1.08
N ILE A 98 -3.99 -10.11 1.13
CA ILE A 98 -3.95 -11.14 2.17
C ILE A 98 -2.61 -11.88 2.10
N ASP A 99 -2.22 -12.33 0.92
CA ASP A 99 -0.99 -13.10 0.74
C ASP A 99 0.24 -12.27 1.10
N LEU A 100 0.29 -11.02 0.67
CA LEU A 100 1.41 -10.14 0.95
C LEU A 100 1.53 -9.85 2.45
N LEU A 101 0.42 -9.53 3.10
CA LEU A 101 0.42 -9.26 4.53
C LEU A 101 0.79 -10.50 5.34
N ALA A 102 0.27 -11.66 4.97
CA ALA A 102 0.58 -12.91 5.65
C ALA A 102 2.08 -13.24 5.55
N ARG A 103 2.67 -13.09 4.38
CA ARG A 103 4.11 -13.30 4.20
C ARG A 103 4.93 -12.29 4.99
N TYR A 104 4.52 -11.03 5.00
CA TYR A 104 5.23 -10.02 5.79
C TYR A 104 5.21 -10.38 7.27
N LEU A 105 4.05 -10.78 7.82
CA LEU A 105 3.93 -11.11 9.25
C LEU A 105 4.81 -12.30 9.63
N GLN A 106 5.07 -13.24 8.71
CA GLN A 106 5.95 -14.37 8.96
C GLN A 106 7.42 -13.97 9.10
N GLU A 107 7.82 -12.83 8.52
CA GLU A 107 9.22 -12.41 8.52
C GLU A 107 9.44 -10.98 9.02
N ALA A 108 8.43 -10.36 9.63
CA ALA A 108 8.53 -8.99 10.12
C ALA A 108 9.67 -8.82 11.12
N HIS A 109 9.94 -9.84 11.92
CA HIS A 109 11.01 -9.82 12.92
C HIS A 109 12.42 -9.73 12.33
N THR A 110 12.58 -10.01 11.04
CA THR A 110 13.88 -9.92 10.35
C THR A 110 14.18 -8.52 9.86
N GLY A 111 13.18 -7.62 9.86
CA GLY A 111 13.34 -6.27 9.35
C GLY A 111 14.08 -5.36 10.31
N ASP A 112 14.96 -4.53 9.79
CA ASP A 112 15.59 -3.44 10.51
C ASP A 112 15.11 -2.14 9.88
N TYR A 113 14.28 -1.41 10.61
CA TYR A 113 13.65 -0.19 10.11
C TYR A 113 14.28 1.08 10.69
N ALA A 114 15.49 1.00 11.20
CA ALA A 114 16.25 2.18 11.56
C ALA A 114 16.62 2.98 10.30
N LEU A 115 16.54 4.29 10.41
CA LEU A 115 16.89 5.19 9.31
C LEU A 115 18.37 5.55 9.31
#